data_71cb9057910ae3620d59f78edad1a26c
#
_entry.id   71cb9057910ae3620d59f78edad1a26c
#
_cell.length_a   1.000
_cell.length_b   1.000
_cell.length_c   1.000
_cell.angle_alpha   90.00
_cell.angle_beta   90.00
_cell.angle_gamma   90.00
#
_symmetry.space_group_name_H-M   'P 1'
#
loop_
_entity.id
_entity.type
_entity.pdbx_description
1 polymer ?
#
loop_
_entity_poly.entity_id
_entity_poly.type
_entity_poly.pdbx_seq_one_letter_code
_entity_poly.pdbx_strand_id
1 'polypeptide(L)'
;FPVMDDILHSAADNAPAGMFGYPHFNEVDRPELLAHDLADEGWTDSGIKAIYYQFAADADSLKTDWLTYDELDKPAMREEYFGNIYAKAEDNAGNVSDAIFAGFMFEQAEPVAEKNLTPDHWTNGTVEIDLSTDDNLSGVRDITLPDGSVVDAAQAKYTVDKNGVYNFSVRDYCGNVLTYPVEVRNIDQLAPAADYEVIPGDWTN
;
A
#
# COMPACT_ATOMS: atom_id res chain seq x y z
N PHE A 1 14.07 23.40 28.42
CA PHE A 1 13.40 22.08 28.22
C PHE A 1 13.31 21.86 26.72
N PRO A 2 13.80 20.72 26.17
CA PRO A 2 13.61 20.41 24.77
C PRO A 2 12.09 20.35 24.47
N VAL A 3 11.65 21.14 23.50
CA VAL A 3 10.30 21.06 22.97
C VAL A 3 10.38 20.29 21.67
N MET A 4 9.67 19.19 21.62
CA MET A 4 9.59 18.36 20.42
C MET A 4 8.43 18.91 19.59
N ASP A 5 8.74 19.79 18.63
CA ASP A 5 7.70 20.52 17.89
C ASP A 5 7.14 19.74 16.69
N ASP A 6 7.80 18.74 16.16
CA ASP A 6 7.29 17.84 15.12
C ASP A 6 8.04 16.52 15.15
N ILE A 7 7.60 15.57 16.00
CA ILE A 7 8.31 14.29 16.14
C ILE A 7 8.05 13.32 15.02
N LEU A 8 6.94 13.45 14.31
CA LEU A 8 6.58 12.54 13.26
C LEU A 8 6.46 13.25 11.91
N HIS A 9 7.56 13.28 11.17
CA HIS A 9 7.45 13.41 9.72
C HIS A 9 7.30 12.00 9.13
N SER A 10 6.12 11.73 8.55
CA SER A 10 6.00 10.61 7.65
C SER A 10 6.69 10.97 6.35
N ALA A 11 7.45 10.05 5.75
CA ALA A 11 7.94 10.18 4.39
C ALA A 11 6.79 10.42 3.38
N ALA A 12 5.57 10.30 3.85
CA ALA A 12 4.32 10.57 3.17
C ALA A 12 3.68 11.90 3.60
N ASP A 13 4.40 13.02 3.54
CA ASP A 13 3.79 14.37 3.61
C ASP A 13 2.67 14.59 2.56
N ASN A 14 2.44 13.62 1.67
CA ASN A 14 1.37 13.57 0.69
C ASN A 14 0.52 12.29 0.77
N ALA A 15 0.73 11.40 1.75
CA ALA A 15 -0.19 10.30 1.93
C ALA A 15 -1.51 10.87 2.49
N PRO A 16 -2.66 10.67 1.84
CA PRO A 16 -3.93 11.03 2.44
C PRO A 16 -3.99 10.31 3.79
N ALA A 17 -4.41 11.04 4.83
CA ALA A 17 -4.75 10.43 6.09
C ALA A 17 -5.60 9.19 5.78
N GLY A 18 -5.11 8.03 6.17
CA GLY A 18 -5.77 6.78 5.82
C GLY A 18 -7.20 6.73 6.32
N MET A 19 -7.92 5.70 5.97
CA MET A 19 -9.33 5.52 6.30
C MET A 19 -9.65 5.75 7.78
N PHE A 20 -8.63 5.70 8.66
CA PHE A 20 -8.75 5.92 10.11
C PHE A 20 -8.04 7.19 10.62
N GLY A 21 -7.49 8.04 9.74
CA GLY A 21 -6.78 9.26 10.15
C GLY A 21 -5.40 9.02 10.77
N TYR A 22 -4.83 7.83 10.63
CA TYR A 22 -3.48 7.46 11.09
C TYR A 22 -2.51 7.43 9.92
N PRO A 23 -1.23 7.84 10.11
CA PRO A 23 -0.17 7.59 9.15
C PRO A 23 -0.01 6.08 8.90
N HIS A 24 0.15 5.70 7.63
CA HIS A 24 0.32 4.33 7.19
C HIS A 24 1.76 4.10 6.73
N PHE A 25 2.32 2.98 7.14
CA PHE A 25 3.70 2.62 6.84
C PHE A 25 3.82 1.15 6.41
N ASN A 26 4.88 0.85 5.65
CA ASN A 26 5.30 -0.50 5.29
C ASN A 26 6.82 -0.64 5.49
N GLU A 27 7.42 -1.71 5.01
CA GLU A 27 8.88 -1.92 5.13
C GLU A 27 9.74 -0.86 4.42
N VAL A 28 9.20 -0.20 3.40
CA VAL A 28 9.92 0.81 2.61
C VAL A 28 9.72 2.19 3.21
N ASP A 29 8.45 2.54 3.53
CA ASP A 29 8.07 3.83 4.10
C ASP A 29 7.98 3.70 5.61
N ARG A 30 9.05 4.08 6.33
CA ARG A 30 9.16 4.02 7.79
C ARG A 30 9.13 5.41 8.40
N PRO A 31 8.57 5.57 9.61
CA PRO A 31 8.48 6.89 10.25
C PRO A 31 9.85 7.48 10.54
N GLU A 32 9.96 8.78 10.32
CA GLU A 32 11.11 9.57 10.73
C GLU A 32 10.80 10.31 12.03
N LEU A 33 11.72 10.26 13.00
CA LEU A 33 11.58 10.94 14.26
C LEU A 33 12.56 12.12 14.31
N LEU A 34 12.04 13.30 14.59
CA LEU A 34 12.84 14.52 14.70
C LEU A 34 12.71 15.12 16.10
N ALA A 35 13.75 15.76 16.57
CA ALA A 35 13.75 16.49 17.82
C ALA A 35 14.59 17.76 17.69
N HIS A 36 14.17 18.80 18.39
CA HIS A 36 14.89 20.06 18.50
C HIS A 36 15.21 20.35 19.97
N ASP A 37 16.43 20.79 20.22
CA ASP A 37 16.80 21.37 21.52
C ASP A 37 16.53 22.87 21.50
N LEU A 38 16.07 23.43 22.62
CA LEU A 38 15.76 24.82 22.74
C LEU A 38 16.74 25.50 23.69
N ALA A 39 17.24 26.66 23.26
CA ALA A 39 18.01 27.57 24.12
C ALA A 39 17.19 28.77 24.54
N ASP A 40 17.54 29.40 25.66
CA ASP A 40 17.06 30.72 26.02
C ASP A 40 17.50 31.77 24.98
N GLU A 41 16.73 32.84 24.82
CA GLU A 41 16.99 33.90 23.85
C GLU A 41 18.41 34.44 23.99
N GLY A 42 19.21 34.37 22.92
CA GLY A 42 20.59 34.82 22.87
C GLY A 42 21.65 33.82 23.32
N TRP A 43 21.27 32.58 23.63
CA TRP A 43 22.17 31.50 24.01
C TRP A 43 22.14 30.34 22.99
N THR A 44 23.14 29.48 23.02
CA THR A 44 23.19 28.26 22.22
C THR A 44 22.65 27.09 23.02
N ASP A 45 21.90 26.17 22.33
CA ASP A 45 21.45 24.93 22.90
C ASP A 45 22.60 23.92 23.09
N SER A 46 22.34 22.85 23.81
CA SER A 46 23.32 21.77 24.03
C SER A 46 23.31 20.75 22.88
N GLY A 47 22.29 20.78 22.05
CA GLY A 47 22.04 19.82 20.97
C GLY A 47 21.41 18.52 21.44
N ILE A 48 20.75 17.82 20.52
CA ILE A 48 20.11 16.54 20.79
C ILE A 48 21.18 15.45 20.91
N LYS A 49 21.11 14.67 21.99
CA LYS A 49 21.95 13.50 22.25
C LYS A 49 21.34 12.23 21.63
N ALA A 50 20.04 12.00 21.86
CA ALA A 50 19.33 10.82 21.37
C ALA A 50 17.83 11.05 21.33
N ILE A 51 17.18 10.33 20.45
CA ILE A 51 15.71 10.17 20.40
C ILE A 51 15.42 8.71 20.77
N TYR A 52 14.43 8.51 21.62
CA TYR A 52 13.96 7.20 22.06
C TYR A 52 12.52 7.01 21.65
N TYR A 53 12.15 5.77 21.29
CA TYR A 53 10.80 5.45 20.89
C TYR A 53 10.34 4.08 21.40
N GLN A 54 9.03 3.86 21.44
CA GLN A 54 8.42 2.55 21.59
C GLN A 54 7.01 2.56 20.98
N PHE A 55 6.55 1.36 20.60
CA PHE A 55 5.18 1.14 20.16
C PHE A 55 4.34 0.70 21.37
N ALA A 56 3.17 1.33 21.55
CA ALA A 56 2.24 0.99 22.61
C ALA A 56 0.81 1.37 22.21
N ALA A 57 -0.17 0.64 22.74
CA ALA A 57 -1.58 0.94 22.48
C ALA A 57 -2.00 2.29 23.11
N ASP A 58 -1.47 2.58 24.30
CA ASP A 58 -1.73 3.79 25.08
C ASP A 58 -0.56 4.10 26.02
N ALA A 59 -0.63 5.24 26.72
CA ALA A 59 0.41 5.67 27.65
C ALA A 59 0.58 4.74 28.86
N ASP A 60 -0.47 4.06 29.30
CA ASP A 60 -0.42 3.14 30.42
C ASP A 60 0.30 1.83 30.07
N SER A 61 0.41 1.54 28.78
CA SER A 61 1.09 0.36 28.24
C SER A 61 2.59 0.60 28.00
N LEU A 62 3.11 1.82 28.27
CA LEU A 62 4.52 2.14 28.10
C LEU A 62 5.42 1.34 29.05
N LYS A 63 6.51 0.81 28.51
CA LYS A 63 7.54 0.05 29.24
C LYS A 63 8.70 0.95 29.61
N THR A 64 9.54 0.45 30.52
CA THR A 64 10.79 1.13 30.90
C THR A 64 11.85 1.10 29.79
N ASP A 65 11.80 0.10 28.94
CA ASP A 65 12.80 -0.15 27.90
C ASP A 65 12.39 0.55 26.60
N TRP A 66 13.07 1.65 26.30
CA TRP A 66 12.91 2.42 25.08
C TRP A 66 13.96 2.06 24.06
N LEU A 67 13.59 1.97 22.81
CA LEU A 67 14.50 1.80 21.69
C LEU A 67 15.13 3.14 21.35
N THR A 68 16.42 3.14 20.99
CA THR A 68 17.07 4.34 20.47
C THR A 68 16.79 4.47 18.98
N TYR A 69 16.39 5.65 18.55
CA TYR A 69 16.16 5.95 17.13
C TYR A 69 17.50 6.02 16.39
N ASP A 70 17.56 5.35 15.25
CA ASP A 70 18.63 5.45 14.27
C ASP A 70 18.03 5.84 12.92
N GLU A 71 18.55 6.91 12.31
CA GLU A 71 18.09 7.39 11.01
C GLU A 71 18.31 6.38 9.88
N LEU A 72 19.33 5.52 10.03
CA LEU A 72 19.67 4.46 9.08
C LEU A 72 18.84 3.18 9.31
N ASP A 73 18.25 3.03 10.50
CA ASP A 73 17.35 1.92 10.84
C ASP A 73 16.10 2.46 11.54
N LYS A 74 15.27 3.14 10.75
CA LYS A 74 14.03 3.78 11.20
C LYS A 74 13.08 2.77 11.86
N PRO A 75 12.18 3.23 12.76
CA PRO A 75 11.23 2.39 13.45
C PRO A 75 10.46 1.47 12.49
N ALA A 76 10.45 0.17 12.79
CA ALA A 76 9.71 -0.84 12.05
C ALA A 76 9.08 -1.84 13.01
N MET A 77 8.00 -2.45 12.58
CA MET A 77 7.39 -3.61 13.22
C MET A 77 7.75 -4.86 12.44
N ARG A 78 7.82 -6.01 13.10
CA ARG A 78 8.00 -7.31 12.44
C ARG A 78 6.70 -7.95 12.01
N GLU A 79 5.60 -7.47 12.57
CA GLU A 79 4.24 -7.93 12.35
C GLU A 79 3.35 -6.73 12.11
N GLU A 80 2.23 -6.95 11.49
CA GLU A 80 1.20 -5.93 11.30
C GLU A 80 0.83 -5.29 12.64
N TYR A 81 0.71 -3.97 12.64
CA TYR A 81 0.49 -3.21 13.86
C TYR A 81 -0.45 -2.02 13.61
N PHE A 82 -1.39 -1.88 14.51
CA PHE A 82 -2.24 -0.71 14.63
C PHE A 82 -2.23 -0.19 16.07
N GLY A 83 -1.81 1.04 16.29
CA GLY A 83 -1.68 1.64 17.63
C GLY A 83 -0.98 2.98 17.60
N ASN A 84 -0.06 3.20 18.52
CA ASN A 84 0.70 4.45 18.61
C ASN A 84 2.21 4.16 18.64
N ILE A 85 2.98 5.10 18.08
CA ILE A 85 4.40 5.24 18.35
C ILE A 85 4.57 6.41 19.33
N TYR A 86 5.28 6.16 20.42
CA TYR A 86 5.67 7.16 21.41
C TYR A 86 7.13 7.51 21.24
N ALA A 87 7.48 8.78 21.39
CA ALA A 87 8.86 9.21 21.32
C ALA A 87 9.17 10.29 22.37
N LYS A 88 10.45 10.34 22.79
CA LYS A 88 11.01 11.36 23.67
C LYS A 88 12.47 11.62 23.28
N ALA A 89 12.99 12.79 23.61
CA ALA A 89 14.37 13.14 23.33
C ALA A 89 15.17 13.40 24.60
N GLU A 90 16.50 13.18 24.53
CA GLU A 90 17.50 13.57 25.53
C GLU A 90 18.49 14.52 24.87
N ASP A 91 18.81 15.64 25.52
CA ASP A 91 19.84 16.57 25.11
C ASP A 91 21.25 16.19 25.64
N ASN A 92 22.28 16.90 25.20
CA ASN A 92 23.65 16.66 25.67
C ASN A 92 23.90 17.15 27.10
N ALA A 93 22.99 17.92 27.70
CA ALA A 93 23.02 18.31 29.10
C ALA A 93 22.37 17.27 30.03
N GLY A 94 21.66 16.27 29.45
CA GLY A 94 21.01 15.17 30.17
C GLY A 94 19.54 15.48 30.53
N ASN A 95 18.93 16.50 29.94
CA ASN A 95 17.50 16.74 30.12
C ASN A 95 16.72 15.81 29.18
N VAL A 96 15.59 15.30 29.66
CA VAL A 96 14.72 14.39 28.90
C VAL A 96 13.34 15.03 28.76
N SER A 97 12.81 15.06 27.54
CA SER A 97 11.47 15.57 27.28
C SER A 97 10.38 14.64 27.81
N ASP A 98 9.17 15.17 27.97
CA ASP A 98 7.99 14.34 28.06
C ASP A 98 7.84 13.47 26.79
N ALA A 99 7.20 12.31 26.92
CA ALA A 99 6.88 11.48 25.78
C ALA A 99 5.67 12.06 25.02
N ILE A 100 5.80 12.17 23.72
CA ILE A 100 4.67 12.47 22.82
C ILE A 100 4.36 11.26 21.99
N PHE A 101 3.21 11.24 21.29
CA PHE A 101 2.80 10.12 20.47
C PHE A 101 2.07 10.56 19.21
N ALA A 102 2.08 9.65 18.22
CA ALA A 102 1.18 9.70 17.09
C ALA A 102 0.61 8.33 16.80
N GLY A 103 -0.58 8.30 16.18
CA GLY A 103 -1.14 7.08 15.66
C GLY A 103 -0.19 6.46 14.64
N PHE A 104 -0.15 5.13 14.59
CA PHE A 104 0.76 4.39 13.75
C PHE A 104 0.09 3.12 13.23
N MET A 105 0.14 2.92 11.91
CA MET A 105 -0.30 1.70 11.26
C MET A 105 0.85 1.15 10.41
N PHE A 106 1.17 -0.11 10.58
CA PHE A 106 2.20 -0.80 9.83
C PHE A 106 1.66 -2.10 9.26
N GLU A 107 1.80 -2.28 7.96
CA GLU A 107 1.35 -3.45 7.22
C GLU A 107 2.39 -3.85 6.17
N GLN A 108 2.60 -5.16 6.04
CA GLN A 108 3.51 -5.75 5.06
C GLN A 108 2.78 -6.62 4.04
N ALA A 109 1.54 -7.03 4.35
CA ALA A 109 0.75 -7.83 3.45
C ALA A 109 0.37 -7.02 2.21
N GLU A 110 0.42 -7.67 1.05
CA GLU A 110 -0.15 -7.12 -0.18
C GLU A 110 -1.67 -7.33 -0.17
N PRO A 111 -2.46 -6.43 -0.79
CA PRO A 111 -3.87 -6.67 -1.00
C PRO A 111 -4.10 -7.92 -1.85
N VAL A 112 -5.32 -8.44 -1.83
CA VAL A 112 -5.74 -9.59 -2.63
C VAL A 112 -6.70 -9.16 -3.74
N ALA A 113 -6.74 -9.93 -4.85
CA ALA A 113 -7.64 -9.65 -5.96
C ALA A 113 -8.21 -10.94 -6.54
N GLU A 114 -9.47 -10.88 -6.98
CA GLU A 114 -10.13 -11.92 -7.74
C GLU A 114 -10.74 -11.31 -9.01
N LYS A 115 -10.69 -12.06 -10.11
CA LYS A 115 -11.25 -11.63 -11.40
C LYS A 115 -12.60 -12.28 -11.67
N ASN A 116 -13.47 -11.52 -12.31
CA ASN A 116 -14.63 -12.00 -13.01
C ASN A 116 -14.59 -11.56 -14.47
N LEU A 117 -14.87 -12.45 -15.42
CA LEU A 117 -14.89 -12.16 -16.85
C LEU A 117 -16.33 -12.23 -17.36
N THR A 118 -16.75 -11.21 -18.10
CA THR A 118 -18.09 -11.15 -18.71
C THR A 118 -18.00 -10.82 -20.19
N PRO A 119 -18.37 -11.75 -21.10
CA PRO A 119 -18.79 -13.12 -20.84
C PRO A 119 -17.62 -14.03 -20.45
N ASP A 120 -17.88 -15.09 -19.70
CA ASP A 120 -16.93 -16.15 -19.32
C ASP A 120 -16.81 -17.28 -20.37
N HIS A 121 -17.65 -17.24 -21.40
CA HIS A 121 -17.70 -18.18 -22.52
C HIS A 121 -17.22 -17.50 -23.81
N TRP A 122 -17.00 -18.32 -24.86
CA TRP A 122 -16.56 -17.81 -26.16
C TRP A 122 -17.47 -16.70 -26.70
N THR A 123 -16.87 -15.62 -27.16
CA THR A 123 -17.54 -14.45 -27.74
C THR A 123 -16.79 -13.94 -28.96
N ASN A 124 -17.54 -13.34 -29.90
CA ASN A 124 -16.97 -12.57 -31.00
C ASN A 124 -16.93 -11.07 -30.72
N GLY A 125 -17.35 -10.67 -29.50
CA GLY A 125 -17.36 -9.29 -29.01
C GLY A 125 -16.19 -9.00 -28.07
N THR A 126 -16.46 -8.15 -27.12
CA THR A 126 -15.53 -7.74 -26.04
C THR A 126 -15.73 -8.57 -24.79
N VAL A 127 -14.74 -8.59 -23.93
CA VAL A 127 -14.81 -9.15 -22.57
C VAL A 127 -14.56 -8.01 -21.57
N GLU A 128 -15.46 -7.86 -20.61
CA GLU A 128 -15.24 -7.03 -19.43
C GLU A 128 -14.50 -7.85 -18.37
N ILE A 129 -13.41 -7.31 -17.88
CA ILE A 129 -12.68 -7.79 -16.70
C ILE A 129 -13.16 -6.95 -15.52
N ASP A 130 -13.73 -7.59 -14.50
CA ASP A 130 -14.15 -6.95 -13.25
C ASP A 130 -13.31 -7.53 -12.11
N LEU A 131 -12.59 -6.67 -11.37
CA LEU A 131 -11.80 -7.09 -10.22
C LEU A 131 -12.57 -6.83 -8.92
N SER A 132 -12.63 -7.87 -8.10
CA SER A 132 -12.97 -7.76 -6.69
C SER A 132 -11.66 -7.75 -5.90
N THR A 133 -11.46 -6.76 -5.07
CA THR A 133 -10.23 -6.58 -4.28
C THR A 133 -10.57 -6.46 -2.81
N ASP A 134 -9.66 -6.96 -1.96
CA ASP A 134 -9.78 -6.89 -0.51
C ASP A 134 -8.39 -6.71 0.11
N ASP A 135 -8.37 -6.20 1.33
CA ASP A 135 -7.18 -5.99 2.14
C ASP A 135 -7.53 -6.12 3.62
N ASN A 136 -6.63 -6.69 4.39
CA ASN A 136 -6.96 -7.13 5.75
C ASN A 136 -6.81 -6.05 6.82
N LEU A 137 -6.02 -5.00 6.59
CA LEU A 137 -5.73 -4.00 7.63
C LEU A 137 -5.94 -2.56 7.16
N SER A 138 -5.16 -2.08 6.18
CA SER A 138 -5.22 -0.68 5.75
C SER A 138 -6.31 -0.39 4.72
N GLY A 139 -6.77 -1.42 4.03
CA GLY A 139 -7.74 -1.34 2.96
C GLY A 139 -7.13 -0.99 1.59
N VAL A 140 -7.86 -1.31 0.52
CA VAL A 140 -7.44 -1.01 -0.85
C VAL A 140 -7.58 0.49 -1.13
N ARG A 141 -6.49 1.12 -1.54
CA ARG A 141 -6.41 2.55 -1.85
C ARG A 141 -6.81 2.85 -3.29
N ASP A 142 -6.13 2.21 -4.24
CA ASP A 142 -6.34 2.44 -5.67
C ASP A 142 -5.91 1.24 -6.52
N ILE A 143 -6.41 1.21 -7.76
CA ILE A 143 -6.08 0.19 -8.75
C ILE A 143 -5.60 0.88 -10.02
N THR A 144 -4.42 0.48 -10.51
CA THR A 144 -3.93 0.88 -11.82
C THR A 144 -4.39 -0.15 -12.84
N LEU A 145 -5.15 0.30 -13.84
CA LEU A 145 -5.64 -0.51 -14.95
C LEU A 145 -4.55 -0.78 -16.00
N PRO A 146 -4.73 -1.74 -16.92
CA PRO A 146 -3.74 -2.10 -17.94
C PRO A 146 -3.31 -0.96 -18.88
N ASP A 147 -4.13 0.08 -19.02
CA ASP A 147 -3.81 1.27 -19.81
C ASP A 147 -3.07 2.37 -19.03
N GLY A 148 -2.79 2.12 -17.73
CA GLY A 148 -2.12 3.04 -16.83
C GLY A 148 -3.05 4.03 -16.12
N SER A 149 -4.35 4.00 -16.38
CA SER A 149 -5.31 4.81 -15.62
C SER A 149 -5.47 4.29 -14.19
N VAL A 150 -5.70 5.20 -13.24
CA VAL A 150 -5.87 4.88 -11.82
C VAL A 150 -7.31 5.12 -11.43
N VAL A 151 -7.90 4.11 -10.77
CA VAL A 151 -9.29 4.10 -10.32
C VAL A 151 -9.38 3.62 -8.87
N ASP A 152 -10.52 3.90 -8.22
CA ASP A 152 -10.84 3.29 -6.92
C ASP A 152 -11.29 1.82 -7.05
N ALA A 153 -11.22 1.08 -5.93
CA ALA A 153 -11.58 -0.34 -5.88
C ALA A 153 -13.00 -0.63 -6.43
N ALA A 154 -13.96 0.29 -6.24
CA ALA A 154 -15.32 0.16 -6.72
C ALA A 154 -15.48 0.30 -8.25
N GLN A 155 -14.45 0.77 -8.96
CA GLN A 155 -14.46 1.05 -10.40
C GLN A 155 -13.47 0.19 -11.18
N ALA A 156 -13.06 -0.92 -10.65
CA ALA A 156 -12.02 -1.79 -11.20
C ALA A 156 -12.52 -2.66 -12.37
N LYS A 157 -13.07 -2.01 -13.40
CA LYS A 157 -13.56 -2.62 -14.63
C LYS A 157 -12.73 -2.22 -15.81
N TYR A 158 -12.40 -3.18 -16.66
CA TYR A 158 -11.63 -2.97 -17.87
C TYR A 158 -12.14 -3.82 -19.03
N THR A 159 -12.46 -3.19 -20.17
CA THR A 159 -13.00 -3.88 -21.34
C THR A 159 -11.91 -4.12 -22.38
N VAL A 160 -11.84 -5.34 -22.89
CA VAL A 160 -10.84 -5.77 -23.88
C VAL A 160 -11.52 -6.37 -25.11
N ASP A 161 -10.91 -6.18 -26.29
CA ASP A 161 -11.38 -6.68 -27.58
C ASP A 161 -10.49 -7.78 -28.19
N LYS A 162 -9.44 -8.17 -27.45
CA LYS A 162 -8.45 -9.19 -27.88
C LYS A 162 -8.07 -10.11 -26.75
N ASN A 163 -7.67 -11.34 -27.13
CA ASN A 163 -7.03 -12.23 -26.20
C ASN A 163 -5.65 -11.71 -25.79
N GLY A 164 -5.28 -11.89 -24.52
CA GLY A 164 -4.01 -11.43 -23.99
C GLY A 164 -3.93 -11.53 -22.48
N VAL A 165 -2.81 -11.05 -21.93
CA VAL A 165 -2.59 -10.88 -20.50
C VAL A 165 -2.65 -9.39 -20.17
N TYR A 166 -3.51 -9.04 -19.26
CA TYR A 166 -3.79 -7.69 -18.83
C TYR A 166 -3.34 -7.54 -17.37
N ASN A 167 -2.33 -6.70 -17.14
CA ASN A 167 -1.76 -6.53 -15.81
C ASN A 167 -2.46 -5.39 -15.08
N PHE A 168 -2.96 -5.68 -13.91
CA PHE A 168 -3.48 -4.70 -12.95
C PHE A 168 -2.48 -4.55 -11.80
N SER A 169 -2.47 -3.38 -11.18
CA SER A 169 -1.71 -3.14 -9.95
C SER A 169 -2.66 -2.63 -8.88
N VAL A 170 -2.79 -3.38 -7.79
CA VAL A 170 -3.65 -3.04 -6.66
C VAL A 170 -2.79 -2.54 -5.52
N ARG A 171 -3.05 -1.36 -5.01
CA ARG A 171 -2.27 -0.75 -3.92
C ARG A 171 -3.16 -0.49 -2.71
N ASP A 172 -2.66 -0.83 -1.53
CA ASP A 172 -3.28 -0.52 -0.25
C ASP A 172 -2.90 0.89 0.26
N TYR A 173 -3.42 1.28 1.43
CA TYR A 173 -3.08 2.55 2.05
C TYR A 173 -1.70 2.56 2.71
N CYS A 174 -1.13 1.40 3.06
CA CYS A 174 0.24 1.27 3.55
C CYS A 174 1.29 1.32 2.43
N GLY A 175 0.86 1.27 1.16
CA GLY A 175 1.73 1.36 -0.02
C GLY A 175 2.21 0.01 -0.53
N ASN A 176 1.72 -1.13 0.01
CA ASN A 176 2.01 -2.45 -0.54
C ASN A 176 1.26 -2.63 -1.88
N VAL A 177 1.86 -3.34 -2.82
CA VAL A 177 1.39 -3.40 -4.21
C VAL A 177 1.35 -4.83 -4.72
N LEU A 178 0.15 -5.32 -5.00
CA LEU A 178 -0.09 -6.56 -5.73
C LEU A 178 -0.07 -6.29 -7.24
N THR A 179 0.75 -7.00 -8.00
CA THR A 179 0.63 -7.09 -9.46
C THR A 179 -0.22 -8.29 -9.84
N TYR A 180 -1.37 -8.07 -10.43
CA TYR A 180 -2.35 -9.10 -10.74
C TYR A 180 -2.55 -9.28 -12.25
N PRO A 181 -1.98 -10.34 -12.89
CA PRO A 181 -2.18 -10.62 -14.30
C PRO A 181 -3.52 -11.33 -14.54
N VAL A 182 -4.31 -10.80 -15.46
CA VAL A 182 -5.56 -11.41 -15.91
C VAL A 182 -5.41 -11.89 -17.35
N GLU A 183 -5.54 -13.19 -17.57
CA GLU A 183 -5.51 -13.76 -18.91
C GLU A 183 -6.92 -13.88 -19.47
N VAL A 184 -7.14 -13.34 -20.69
CA VAL A 184 -8.35 -13.48 -21.50
C VAL A 184 -8.02 -14.34 -22.70
N ARG A 185 -8.80 -15.41 -22.95
CA ARG A 185 -8.60 -16.39 -24.03
C ARG A 185 -9.88 -16.75 -24.79
N ASN A 186 -10.97 -16.12 -24.49
CA ASN A 186 -12.30 -16.50 -24.97
C ASN A 186 -12.89 -15.55 -26.04
N ILE A 187 -12.04 -14.76 -26.69
CA ILE A 187 -12.43 -13.90 -27.82
C ILE A 187 -12.02 -14.59 -29.13
N ASP A 188 -13.01 -14.87 -30.01
CA ASP A 188 -12.79 -15.37 -31.33
C ASP A 188 -13.65 -14.59 -32.35
N GLN A 189 -12.98 -13.77 -33.16
CA GLN A 189 -13.62 -12.90 -34.16
C GLN A 189 -13.46 -13.44 -35.58
N LEU A 190 -12.85 -14.64 -35.73
CA LEU A 190 -12.66 -15.24 -37.03
C LEU A 190 -13.87 -16.09 -37.42
N ALA A 191 -14.40 -15.85 -38.62
CA ALA A 191 -15.43 -16.70 -39.17
C ALA A 191 -14.84 -18.07 -39.56
N PRO A 192 -15.57 -19.17 -39.32
CA PRO A 192 -15.12 -20.48 -39.80
C PRO A 192 -15.08 -20.55 -41.30
N ALA A 193 -14.09 -21.26 -41.86
CA ALA A 193 -14.08 -21.57 -43.27
C ALA A 193 -14.96 -22.80 -43.53
N ALA A 194 -15.80 -22.74 -44.57
CA ALA A 194 -16.53 -23.89 -45.08
C ALA A 194 -15.79 -24.45 -46.30
N ASP A 195 -15.61 -25.74 -46.29
CA ASP A 195 -15.06 -26.50 -47.43
C ASP A 195 -16.02 -27.66 -47.76
N TYR A 196 -15.98 -28.07 -49.01
CA TYR A 196 -16.78 -29.22 -49.46
C TYR A 196 -15.96 -30.06 -50.43
N GLU A 197 -16.13 -31.35 -50.33
CA GLU A 197 -15.62 -32.32 -51.27
C GLU A 197 -16.79 -32.90 -52.06
N VAL A 198 -16.73 -32.77 -53.40
CA VAL A 198 -17.68 -33.46 -54.27
C VAL A 198 -17.17 -34.85 -54.57
N ILE A 199 -17.73 -35.83 -53.90
CA ILE A 199 -17.47 -37.23 -54.21
C ILE A 199 -18.32 -37.57 -55.45
N PRO A 200 -17.68 -37.83 -56.60
CA PRO A 200 -18.46 -38.26 -57.79
C PRO A 200 -19.17 -39.56 -57.47
N GLY A 201 -20.49 -39.54 -57.43
CA GLY A 201 -21.26 -40.77 -57.37
C GLY A 201 -21.04 -41.55 -58.69
N ASP A 202 -20.65 -42.82 -58.58
CA ASP A 202 -20.64 -43.72 -59.74
C ASP A 202 -22.07 -43.80 -60.32
N TRP A 203 -22.24 -43.14 -61.46
CA TRP A 203 -23.41 -43.41 -62.26
C TRP A 203 -23.26 -44.77 -62.91
N THR A 204 -23.85 -45.77 -62.28
CA THR A 204 -24.02 -47.10 -62.97
C THR A 204 -25.24 -47.03 -63.84
N ASN A 205 -25.05 -47.16 -65.16
CA ASN A 205 -26.12 -47.33 -66.11
C ASN A 205 -26.76 -48.68 -65.92
#